data_094cb59806a6f4b6cca0efeb1713153f
#
_entry.id   094cb59806a6f4b6cca0efeb1713153f
#
_cell.length_a   1.000
_cell.length_b   1.000
_cell.length_c   1.000
_cell.angle_alpha   90.00
_cell.angle_beta   90.00
_cell.angle_gamma   90.00
#
_symmetry.space_group_name_H-M   'P 1'
#
loop_
_entity.id
_entity.type
_entity.pdbx_description
1 polymer ?
#
loop_
_entity_poly.entity_id
_entity_poly.type
_entity_poly.pdbx_seq_one_letter_code
_entity_poly.pdbx_strand_id
1 'polypeptide(L)'
;GGPPCQGFSVSGKRMIDDERNRLYKSYVNIVSIIKPKAFVMENVPGLVRLFKGKVAEQVKEDFTNIGYSVQMKILSADNYGVPQQRKRVFFVGIRKDLSEKGIKYFYPEPIMGEGTGINSWTCKDAISDLDFVPDDRVLGEEIEYVLPAENEYQKVMREGSKSVLNHSITLHTERTKEIISMVPDGGNYKDLPENLQNTRKVHIAWTRMNSNKPCFTIDTGHNHHFHYKEN
;
A
#
# COMPACT_ATOMS: atom_id res chain seq x y z
N GLY A 1 -5.19 14.91 -2.03
CA GLY A 1 -6.22 13.98 -2.50
C GLY A 1 -5.65 12.80 -3.26
N GLY A 2 -6.47 11.75 -3.48
CA GLY A 2 -6.11 10.55 -4.22
C GLY A 2 -7.18 10.24 -5.28
N PRO A 3 -7.28 11.02 -6.36
CA PRO A 3 -8.28 10.79 -7.38
C PRO A 3 -8.03 9.41 -8.04
N PRO A 4 -9.06 8.56 -8.20
CA PRO A 4 -8.88 7.26 -8.80
C PRO A 4 -8.43 7.37 -10.27
N CYS A 5 -7.46 6.54 -10.64
CA CYS A 5 -6.89 6.46 -11.99
C CYS A 5 -7.27 5.16 -12.69
N GLN A 6 -8.54 4.75 -12.63
CA GLN A 6 -9.00 3.50 -13.20
C GLN A 6 -8.85 3.43 -14.73
N GLY A 7 -8.94 4.54 -15.43
CA GLY A 7 -8.67 4.65 -16.87
C GLY A 7 -7.19 4.47 -17.24
N PHE A 8 -6.29 4.61 -16.27
CA PHE A 8 -4.86 4.42 -16.41
C PHE A 8 -4.38 3.06 -15.85
N SER A 9 -5.28 2.19 -15.38
CA SER A 9 -4.89 0.90 -14.80
C SER A 9 -4.47 -0.09 -15.89
N VAL A 10 -3.59 -1.03 -15.52
CA VAL A 10 -3.05 -2.07 -16.41
C VAL A 10 -4.14 -3.01 -16.93
N SER A 11 -5.29 -3.08 -16.25
CA SER A 11 -6.39 -4.01 -16.52
C SER A 11 -7.47 -3.49 -17.47
N GLY A 12 -7.38 -2.25 -17.98
CA GLY A 12 -8.38 -1.63 -18.86
C GLY A 12 -7.86 -1.21 -20.23
N LYS A 13 -8.76 -0.91 -21.19
CA LYS A 13 -8.38 -0.23 -22.42
C LYS A 13 -7.79 1.14 -22.08
N ARG A 14 -6.49 1.28 -22.29
CA ARG A 14 -5.67 2.47 -21.97
C ARG A 14 -5.98 3.59 -22.98
N MET A 15 -6.96 4.43 -22.68
CA MET A 15 -7.26 5.59 -23.51
C MET A 15 -7.04 6.87 -22.70
N ILE A 16 -6.34 7.85 -23.30
CA ILE A 16 -6.09 9.16 -22.66
C ILE A 16 -7.42 9.89 -22.40
N ASP A 17 -8.43 9.70 -23.26
CA ASP A 17 -9.77 10.31 -23.20
C ASP A 17 -10.81 9.45 -22.46
N ASP A 18 -10.38 8.46 -21.65
CA ASP A 18 -11.30 7.64 -20.86
C ASP A 18 -12.05 8.50 -19.84
N GLU A 19 -13.39 8.37 -19.79
CA GLU A 19 -14.23 9.09 -18.83
C GLU A 19 -13.79 8.92 -17.37
N ARG A 20 -13.19 7.78 -17.04
CA ARG A 20 -12.62 7.50 -15.71
C ARG A 20 -11.46 8.42 -15.32
N ASN A 21 -10.82 9.08 -16.31
CA ASN A 21 -9.78 10.08 -16.10
C ASN A 21 -10.37 11.45 -15.70
N ARG A 22 -11.69 11.63 -15.77
CA ARG A 22 -12.36 12.88 -15.36
C ARG A 22 -12.16 13.18 -13.88
N LEU A 23 -11.96 12.16 -13.03
CA LEU A 23 -11.83 12.39 -11.59
C LEU A 23 -10.54 13.13 -11.21
N TYR A 24 -9.43 12.90 -11.91
CA TYR A 24 -8.26 13.74 -11.66
C TYR A 24 -8.44 15.16 -12.19
N LYS A 25 -9.15 15.34 -13.33
CA LYS A 25 -9.54 16.68 -13.83
C LYS A 25 -10.45 17.41 -12.84
N SER A 26 -11.39 16.70 -12.22
CA SER A 26 -12.21 17.26 -11.13
C SER A 26 -11.35 17.71 -9.95
N TYR A 27 -10.31 16.95 -9.59
CA TYR A 27 -9.37 17.34 -8.56
C TYR A 27 -8.58 18.61 -8.94
N VAL A 28 -8.09 18.70 -10.19
CA VAL A 28 -7.46 19.92 -10.73
C VAL A 28 -8.41 21.11 -10.64
N ASN A 29 -9.66 20.93 -11.03
CA ASN A 29 -10.68 21.97 -10.96
C ASN A 29 -10.95 22.44 -9.51
N ILE A 30 -11.08 21.53 -8.56
CA ILE A 30 -11.23 21.85 -7.14
C ILE A 30 -10.03 22.67 -6.64
N VAL A 31 -8.81 22.27 -6.97
CA VAL A 31 -7.60 23.01 -6.61
C VAL A 31 -7.60 24.41 -7.24
N SER A 32 -8.08 24.57 -8.47
CA SER A 32 -8.16 25.85 -9.16
C SER A 32 -9.16 26.84 -8.51
N ILE A 33 -10.24 26.30 -7.93
CA ILE A 33 -11.28 27.07 -7.23
C ILE A 33 -10.83 27.45 -5.83
N ILE A 34 -10.37 26.49 -5.03
CA ILE A 34 -9.98 26.69 -3.63
C ILE A 34 -8.66 27.48 -3.52
N LYS A 35 -7.77 27.34 -4.51
CA LYS A 35 -6.44 27.98 -4.56
C LYS A 35 -5.62 27.78 -3.28
N PRO A 36 -5.47 26.55 -2.78
CA PRO A 36 -4.69 26.30 -1.56
C PRO A 36 -3.24 26.75 -1.74
N LYS A 37 -2.54 27.03 -0.65
CA LYS A 37 -1.10 27.38 -0.68
C LYS A 37 -0.24 26.25 -1.22
N ALA A 38 -0.64 25.01 -0.93
CA ALA A 38 -0.03 23.79 -1.43
C ALA A 38 -1.09 22.70 -1.61
N PHE A 39 -0.81 21.73 -2.49
CA PHE A 39 -1.61 20.52 -2.60
C PHE A 39 -0.72 19.27 -2.65
N VAL A 40 -1.29 18.14 -2.28
CA VAL A 40 -0.69 16.82 -2.46
C VAL A 40 -1.69 15.94 -3.19
N MET A 41 -1.25 15.34 -4.33
CA MET A 41 -2.01 14.32 -5.05
C MET A 41 -1.23 13.02 -5.03
N GLU A 42 -1.87 11.95 -4.54
CA GLU A 42 -1.31 10.59 -4.51
C GLU A 42 -1.90 9.75 -5.63
N ASN A 43 -1.10 8.85 -6.18
CA ASN A 43 -1.59 7.86 -7.13
C ASN A 43 -0.70 6.61 -7.22
N VAL A 44 -1.12 5.63 -8.04
CA VAL A 44 -0.35 4.42 -8.27
C VAL A 44 0.89 4.70 -9.15
N PRO A 45 2.04 4.01 -8.95
CA PRO A 45 3.25 4.23 -9.73
C PRO A 45 3.08 3.97 -11.23
N GLY A 46 2.10 3.15 -11.60
CA GLY A 46 1.76 2.88 -13.00
C GLY A 46 1.47 4.14 -13.81
N LEU A 47 0.89 5.16 -13.17
CA LEU A 47 0.61 6.46 -13.81
C LEU A 47 1.85 7.09 -14.45
N VAL A 48 3.01 6.99 -13.81
CA VAL A 48 4.26 7.59 -14.29
C VAL A 48 4.80 6.90 -15.55
N ARG A 49 4.48 5.60 -15.74
CA ARG A 49 4.97 4.80 -16.88
C ARG A 49 3.99 4.79 -18.05
N LEU A 50 2.76 5.20 -17.85
CA LEU A 50 1.72 5.17 -18.87
C LEU A 50 2.06 6.10 -20.02
N PHE A 51 1.83 5.58 -21.25
CA PHE A 51 2.11 6.30 -22.50
C PHE A 51 3.52 6.91 -22.54
N LYS A 52 4.53 6.17 -22.04
CA LYS A 52 5.94 6.62 -21.97
C LYS A 52 6.10 7.91 -21.14
N GLY A 53 5.33 8.05 -20.05
CA GLY A 53 5.41 9.19 -19.14
C GLY A 53 4.50 10.37 -19.48
N LYS A 54 3.83 10.37 -20.64
CA LYS A 54 2.98 11.50 -21.08
C LYS A 54 1.88 11.86 -20.08
N VAL A 55 1.31 10.87 -19.37
CA VAL A 55 0.27 11.13 -18.36
C VAL A 55 0.82 11.93 -17.20
N ALA A 56 1.99 11.58 -16.69
CA ALA A 56 2.61 12.31 -15.57
C ALA A 56 2.97 13.74 -15.97
N GLU A 57 3.46 13.94 -17.17
CA GLU A 57 3.75 15.29 -17.70
C GLU A 57 2.45 16.09 -17.88
N GLN A 58 1.38 15.50 -18.40
CA GLN A 58 0.08 16.16 -18.51
C GLN A 58 -0.47 16.58 -17.15
N VAL A 59 -0.36 15.73 -16.14
CA VAL A 59 -0.77 16.06 -14.76
C VAL A 59 0.01 17.27 -14.24
N LYS A 60 1.34 17.30 -14.44
CA LYS A 60 2.18 18.42 -14.05
C LYS A 60 1.81 19.71 -14.78
N GLU A 61 1.56 19.61 -16.09
CA GLU A 61 1.15 20.74 -16.93
C GLU A 61 -0.20 21.32 -16.49
N ASP A 62 -1.21 20.48 -16.26
CA ASP A 62 -2.53 20.91 -15.79
C ASP A 62 -2.45 21.73 -14.51
N PHE A 63 -1.68 21.28 -13.52
CA PHE A 63 -1.49 22.05 -12.29
C PHE A 63 -0.62 23.30 -12.49
N THR A 64 0.35 23.24 -13.41
CA THR A 64 1.17 24.42 -13.74
C THR A 64 0.33 25.51 -14.36
N ASN A 65 -0.62 25.14 -15.23
CA ASN A 65 -1.54 26.06 -15.91
C ASN A 65 -2.51 26.76 -14.95
N ILE A 66 -2.86 26.11 -13.84
CA ILE A 66 -3.68 26.73 -12.78
C ILE A 66 -2.86 27.44 -11.67
N GLY A 67 -1.56 27.66 -11.91
CA GLY A 67 -0.72 28.53 -11.08
C GLY A 67 0.08 27.83 -9.98
N TYR A 68 0.50 26.59 -10.18
CA TYR A 68 1.35 25.84 -9.23
C TYR A 68 2.72 25.48 -9.82
N SER A 69 3.73 25.46 -8.96
CA SER A 69 5.01 24.81 -9.22
C SER A 69 4.93 23.38 -8.69
N VAL A 70 5.08 22.37 -9.55
CA VAL A 70 4.79 20.97 -9.23
C VAL A 70 6.03 20.11 -9.27
N GLN A 71 6.23 19.33 -8.24
CA GLN A 71 7.23 18.27 -8.17
C GLN A 71 6.55 16.91 -8.10
N MET A 72 7.25 15.85 -8.53
CA MET A 72 6.77 14.48 -8.49
C MET A 72 7.88 13.56 -8.00
N LYS A 73 7.55 12.64 -7.06
CA LYS A 73 8.45 11.56 -6.61
C LYS A 73 7.65 10.31 -6.33
N ILE A 74 8.23 9.14 -6.61
CA ILE A 74 7.69 7.85 -6.17
C ILE A 74 8.32 7.55 -4.82
N LEU A 75 7.49 7.29 -3.81
CA LEU A 75 7.91 6.88 -2.47
C LEU A 75 7.44 5.44 -2.21
N SER A 76 8.21 4.70 -1.42
CA SER A 76 7.87 3.36 -0.95
C SER A 76 7.71 3.39 0.56
N ALA A 77 6.58 2.93 1.08
CA ALA A 77 6.23 3.06 2.49
C ALA A 77 7.21 2.34 3.43
N ASP A 78 7.81 1.23 2.97
CA ASP A 78 8.82 0.48 3.71
C ASP A 78 10.12 1.27 3.97
N ASN A 79 10.37 2.35 3.22
CA ASN A 79 11.50 3.26 3.46
C ASN A 79 11.21 4.29 4.57
N TYR A 80 9.98 4.35 5.07
CA TYR A 80 9.51 5.34 6.05
C TYR A 80 8.89 4.70 7.29
N GLY A 81 9.29 3.47 7.62
CA GLY A 81 8.88 2.81 8.85
C GLY A 81 7.60 1.98 8.75
N VAL A 82 6.99 1.85 7.58
CA VAL A 82 5.81 1.01 7.37
C VAL A 82 6.27 -0.37 6.89
N PRO A 83 5.88 -1.49 7.52
CA PRO A 83 6.30 -2.84 7.13
C PRO A 83 5.57 -3.34 5.87
N GLN A 84 5.46 -2.50 4.85
CA GLN A 84 4.77 -2.81 3.60
C GLN A 84 5.45 -2.16 2.39
N GLN A 85 5.75 -2.96 1.37
CA GLN A 85 6.23 -2.50 0.07
C GLN A 85 5.06 -1.88 -0.72
N ARG A 86 4.67 -0.68 -0.30
CA ARG A 86 3.62 0.10 -0.95
C ARG A 86 4.21 1.31 -1.65
N LYS A 87 4.41 1.19 -2.95
CA LYS A 87 4.90 2.30 -3.77
C LYS A 87 3.75 3.17 -4.25
N ARG A 88 3.92 4.50 -4.13
CA ARG A 88 2.97 5.49 -4.61
C ARG A 88 3.70 6.68 -5.22
N VAL A 89 3.10 7.27 -6.25
CA VAL A 89 3.57 8.54 -6.80
C VAL A 89 2.86 9.68 -6.09
N PHE A 90 3.64 10.67 -5.70
CA PHE A 90 3.14 11.90 -5.09
C PHE A 90 3.46 13.08 -5.99
N PHE A 91 2.45 13.86 -6.34
CA PHE A 91 2.59 15.17 -6.94
C PHE A 91 2.34 16.20 -5.84
N VAL A 92 3.33 17.06 -5.61
CA VAL A 92 3.23 18.14 -4.62
C VAL A 92 3.36 19.46 -5.36
N GLY A 93 2.36 20.30 -5.24
CA GLY A 93 2.34 21.64 -5.84
C GLY A 93 2.39 22.73 -4.79
N ILE A 94 3.27 23.71 -5.00
CA ILE A 94 3.32 24.97 -4.25
C ILE A 94 2.79 26.07 -5.18
N ARG A 95 1.87 26.89 -4.68
CA ARG A 95 1.30 28.00 -5.47
C ARG A 95 2.40 28.97 -5.90
N LYS A 96 2.38 29.41 -7.17
CA LYS A 96 3.47 30.17 -7.82
C LYS A 96 3.88 31.43 -7.05
N ASP A 97 2.92 32.17 -6.50
CA ASP A 97 3.20 33.38 -5.70
C ASP A 97 4.05 33.10 -4.44
N LEU A 98 4.02 31.85 -3.94
CA LEU A 98 4.83 31.40 -2.82
C LEU A 98 6.18 30.84 -3.30
N SER A 99 6.17 30.06 -4.37
CA SER A 99 7.41 29.47 -4.92
C SER A 99 8.35 30.56 -5.47
N GLU A 100 7.83 31.62 -6.05
CA GLU A 100 8.57 32.80 -6.52
C GLU A 100 9.21 33.59 -5.35
N LYS A 101 8.61 33.52 -4.15
CA LYS A 101 9.17 34.03 -2.89
C LYS A 101 10.20 33.08 -2.24
N GLY A 102 10.59 32.01 -2.93
CA GLY A 102 11.59 31.05 -2.46
C GLY A 102 11.05 29.90 -1.61
N ILE A 103 9.72 29.78 -1.41
CA ILE A 103 9.13 28.64 -0.68
C ILE A 103 9.22 27.40 -1.57
N LYS A 104 9.93 26.37 -1.07
CA LYS A 104 10.13 25.09 -1.75
C LYS A 104 9.63 23.94 -0.90
N TYR A 105 9.20 22.87 -1.55
CA TYR A 105 8.91 21.59 -0.91
C TYR A 105 10.08 20.63 -1.14
N PHE A 106 10.42 19.87 -0.12
CA PHE A 106 11.40 18.80 -0.19
C PHE A 106 10.73 17.50 0.26
N TYR A 107 10.84 16.46 -0.58
CA TYR A 107 10.40 15.13 -0.16
C TYR A 107 11.29 14.65 1.00
N PRO A 108 10.70 13.95 2.00
CA PRO A 108 11.49 13.38 3.06
C PRO A 108 12.51 12.37 2.50
N GLU A 109 13.68 12.31 3.12
CA GLU A 109 14.64 11.27 2.80
C GLU A 109 14.24 9.95 3.46
N PRO A 110 14.56 8.78 2.85
CA PRO A 110 14.34 7.48 3.47
C PRO A 110 15.03 7.38 4.83
N ILE A 111 14.34 6.81 5.81
CA ILE A 111 14.88 6.57 7.17
C ILE A 111 15.31 5.11 7.36
N MET A 112 14.92 4.22 6.45
CA MET A 112 15.30 2.81 6.42
C MET A 112 15.21 2.25 5.00
N GLY A 113 15.69 1.02 4.80
CA GLY A 113 15.74 0.37 3.49
C GLY A 113 17.05 0.65 2.75
N GLU A 114 17.04 0.44 1.45
CA GLU A 114 18.22 0.52 0.59
C GLU A 114 18.95 1.86 0.73
N GLY A 115 20.25 1.82 0.93
CA GLY A 115 21.10 3.01 1.03
C GLY A 115 21.15 3.70 2.40
N THR A 116 20.32 3.30 3.37
CA THR A 116 20.30 3.92 4.71
C THR A 116 21.15 3.18 5.76
N GLY A 117 21.52 1.93 5.49
CA GLY A 117 22.16 1.05 6.47
C GLY A 117 21.21 0.48 7.55
N ILE A 118 19.92 0.81 7.50
CA ILE A 118 18.89 0.35 8.43
C ILE A 118 17.89 -0.52 7.65
N ASN A 119 17.67 -1.75 8.08
CA ASN A 119 16.71 -2.62 7.42
C ASN A 119 15.28 -2.13 7.63
N SER A 120 14.44 -2.27 6.60
CA SER A 120 13.00 -2.06 6.73
C SER A 120 12.37 -3.10 7.66
N TRP A 121 11.32 -2.71 8.38
CA TRP A 121 10.54 -3.62 9.21
C TRP A 121 9.94 -4.75 8.37
N THR A 122 10.03 -5.98 8.88
CA THR A 122 9.51 -7.19 8.23
C THR A 122 8.08 -7.50 8.69
N CYS A 123 7.42 -8.47 8.03
CA CYS A 123 6.13 -8.98 8.50
C CYS A 123 6.24 -9.53 9.94
N LYS A 124 7.31 -10.28 10.23
CA LYS A 124 7.54 -10.80 11.56
C LYS A 124 7.70 -9.68 12.59
N ASP A 125 8.51 -8.67 12.29
CA ASP A 125 8.67 -7.53 13.21
C ASP A 125 7.36 -6.81 13.49
N ALA A 126 6.45 -6.79 12.50
CA ALA A 126 5.20 -6.06 12.61
C ALA A 126 4.12 -6.77 13.41
N ILE A 127 4.00 -8.11 13.27
CA ILE A 127 2.82 -8.85 13.73
C ILE A 127 3.13 -10.12 14.52
N SER A 128 4.40 -10.41 14.89
CA SER A 128 4.71 -11.62 15.67
C SER A 128 4.08 -11.62 17.07
N ASP A 129 3.83 -10.48 17.63
CA ASP A 129 3.13 -10.31 18.90
C ASP A 129 1.60 -10.49 18.81
N LEU A 130 1.07 -10.62 17.60
CA LEU A 130 -0.31 -10.96 17.30
C LEU A 130 -0.46 -12.40 16.79
N ASP A 131 0.58 -13.21 16.94
CA ASP A 131 0.67 -14.59 16.44
C ASP A 131 -0.07 -15.56 17.37
N PHE A 132 -1.34 -15.28 17.60
CA PHE A 132 -2.28 -16.10 18.36
C PHE A 132 -3.66 -16.09 17.70
N VAL A 133 -4.36 -17.20 17.79
CA VAL A 133 -5.71 -17.35 17.26
C VAL A 133 -6.69 -17.35 18.45
N PRO A 134 -7.64 -16.41 18.49
CA PRO A 134 -8.65 -16.42 19.55
C PRO A 134 -9.60 -17.60 19.36
N ASP A 135 -9.97 -18.25 20.50
CA ASP A 135 -10.89 -19.39 20.49
C ASP A 135 -12.29 -19.00 20.03
N ASP A 136 -12.75 -17.79 20.41
CA ASP A 136 -14.02 -17.22 19.97
C ASP A 136 -13.80 -16.15 18.90
N ARG A 137 -14.47 -16.33 17.76
CA ARG A 137 -14.25 -15.61 16.51
C ARG A 137 -15.32 -14.57 16.24
N VAL A 138 -15.61 -13.75 17.22
CA VAL A 138 -16.61 -12.68 17.05
C VAL A 138 -15.92 -11.46 16.49
N LEU A 139 -16.40 -11.03 15.32
CA LEU A 139 -15.93 -9.82 14.67
C LEU A 139 -16.21 -8.60 15.53
N GLY A 140 -15.19 -7.78 15.78
CA GLY A 140 -15.31 -6.51 16.46
C GLY A 140 -15.18 -6.58 17.98
N GLU A 141 -14.89 -7.75 18.56
CA GLU A 141 -14.57 -7.83 19.98
C GLU A 141 -13.14 -7.32 20.26
N GLU A 142 -13.02 -6.76 21.45
CA GLU A 142 -11.78 -6.32 22.03
C GLU A 142 -11.12 -7.51 22.75
N ILE A 143 -9.88 -7.84 22.36
CA ILE A 143 -9.12 -8.97 22.90
C ILE A 143 -7.86 -8.45 23.56
N GLU A 144 -7.53 -8.91 24.74
CA GLU A 144 -6.28 -8.56 25.42
C GLU A 144 -5.07 -9.07 24.63
N TYR A 145 -3.96 -8.33 24.72
CA TYR A 145 -2.69 -8.81 24.18
C TYR A 145 -2.21 -10.04 24.93
N VAL A 146 -2.06 -11.18 24.24
CA VAL A 146 -1.60 -12.45 24.82
C VAL A 146 -0.07 -12.51 24.85
N LEU A 147 0.58 -11.99 23.81
CA LEU A 147 2.04 -12.00 23.66
C LEU A 147 2.63 -10.63 23.97
N PRO A 148 3.83 -10.55 24.57
CA PRO A 148 4.52 -9.28 24.78
C PRO A 148 4.97 -8.67 23.46
N ALA A 149 5.14 -7.35 23.42
CA ALA A 149 5.82 -6.68 22.32
C ALA A 149 7.32 -7.05 22.28
N GLU A 150 7.81 -7.58 21.17
CA GLU A 150 9.17 -8.10 21.03
C GLU A 150 10.18 -7.06 20.54
N ASN A 151 9.72 -5.98 19.92
CA ASN A 151 10.58 -4.97 19.29
C ASN A 151 9.99 -3.56 19.42
N GLU A 152 10.77 -2.54 19.00
CA GLU A 152 10.36 -1.14 19.08
C GLU A 152 9.15 -0.81 18.20
N TYR A 153 9.01 -1.42 17.02
CA TYR A 153 7.85 -1.21 16.17
C TYR A 153 6.55 -1.60 16.89
N GLN A 154 6.51 -2.81 17.48
CA GLN A 154 5.35 -3.31 18.23
C GLN A 154 5.05 -2.46 19.46
N LYS A 155 6.07 -2.02 20.18
CA LYS A 155 5.88 -1.12 21.34
C LYS A 155 5.21 0.19 20.93
N VAL A 156 5.70 0.81 19.85
CA VAL A 156 5.11 2.06 19.31
C VAL A 156 3.68 1.82 18.83
N MET A 157 3.41 0.71 18.13
CA MET A 157 2.06 0.40 17.65
C MET A 157 1.06 0.15 18.79
N ARG A 158 1.54 -0.30 19.95
CA ARG A 158 0.72 -0.52 21.15
C ARG A 158 0.59 0.72 22.04
N GLU A 159 1.30 1.79 21.75
CA GLU A 159 1.24 3.01 22.54
C GLU A 159 -0.20 3.55 22.62
N GLY A 160 -0.73 3.65 23.83
CA GLY A 160 -2.12 4.06 24.06
C GLY A 160 -3.19 2.99 23.78
N SER A 161 -2.81 1.79 23.33
CA SER A 161 -3.71 0.65 23.12
C SER A 161 -3.61 -0.34 24.26
N LYS A 162 -4.76 -0.79 24.77
CA LYS A 162 -4.84 -1.83 25.82
C LYS A 162 -5.17 -3.21 25.27
N SER A 163 -5.61 -3.28 24.01
CA SER A 163 -6.23 -4.45 23.42
C SER A 163 -6.11 -4.45 21.91
N VAL A 164 -6.37 -5.60 21.31
CA VAL A 164 -6.43 -5.82 19.87
C VAL A 164 -7.90 -5.82 19.43
N LEU A 165 -8.22 -5.07 18.38
CA LEU A 165 -9.55 -5.04 17.78
C LEU A 165 -9.56 -5.79 16.44
N ASN A 166 -10.69 -6.41 16.11
CA ASN A 166 -10.91 -7.12 14.86
C ASN A 166 -9.90 -8.25 14.57
N HIS A 167 -9.31 -8.82 15.62
CA HIS A 167 -8.38 -9.94 15.50
C HIS A 167 -9.15 -11.25 15.32
N SER A 168 -9.62 -11.47 14.09
CA SER A 168 -10.41 -12.65 13.73
C SER A 168 -9.83 -13.33 12.50
N ILE A 169 -9.98 -14.64 12.43
CA ILE A 169 -9.53 -15.45 11.30
C ILE A 169 -10.69 -15.77 10.35
N THR A 170 -10.37 -15.99 9.09
CA THR A 170 -11.32 -16.55 8.13
C THR A 170 -11.48 -18.04 8.38
N LEU A 171 -12.74 -18.49 8.50
CA LEU A 171 -13.05 -19.91 8.65
C LEU A 171 -12.81 -20.64 7.34
N HIS A 172 -11.78 -21.45 7.30
CA HIS A 172 -11.50 -22.35 6.21
C HIS A 172 -11.92 -23.79 6.51
N THR A 173 -12.26 -24.56 5.48
CA THR A 173 -12.43 -26.01 5.61
C THR A 173 -11.08 -26.66 5.90
N GLU A 174 -11.06 -27.83 6.55
CA GLU A 174 -9.81 -28.56 6.82
C GLU A 174 -8.98 -28.78 5.55
N ARG A 175 -9.64 -29.14 4.44
CA ARG A 175 -8.97 -29.26 3.14
C ARG A 175 -8.32 -27.97 2.67
N THR A 176 -8.92 -26.82 2.93
CA THR A 176 -8.35 -25.50 2.59
C THR A 176 -7.13 -25.21 3.46
N LYS A 177 -7.22 -25.48 4.76
CA LYS A 177 -6.10 -25.32 5.71
C LYS A 177 -4.89 -26.18 5.32
N GLU A 178 -5.13 -27.46 4.96
CA GLU A 178 -4.08 -28.36 4.44
C GLU A 178 -3.36 -27.76 3.23
N ILE A 179 -4.10 -27.22 2.27
CA ILE A 179 -3.50 -26.59 1.07
C ILE A 179 -2.71 -25.33 1.44
N ILE A 180 -3.26 -24.48 2.32
CA ILE A 180 -2.56 -23.27 2.79
C ILE A 180 -1.26 -23.64 3.49
N SER A 181 -1.25 -24.70 4.31
CA SER A 181 -0.06 -25.15 5.04
C SER A 181 1.09 -25.60 4.14
N MET A 182 0.79 -26.04 2.91
CA MET A 182 1.78 -26.43 1.91
C MET A 182 2.47 -25.23 1.22
N VAL A 183 1.91 -24.00 1.35
CA VAL A 183 2.52 -22.80 0.78
C VAL A 183 3.65 -22.35 1.71
N PRO A 184 4.91 -22.33 1.24
CA PRO A 184 6.04 -21.95 2.07
C PRO A 184 6.01 -20.45 2.44
N ASP A 185 6.81 -20.08 3.44
CA ASP A 185 7.01 -18.67 3.84
C ASP A 185 7.44 -17.82 2.63
N GLY A 186 6.66 -16.78 2.32
CA GLY A 186 6.87 -15.94 1.14
C GLY A 186 6.52 -16.57 -0.20
N GLY A 187 5.97 -17.79 -0.20
CA GLY A 187 5.56 -18.53 -1.39
C GLY A 187 4.16 -18.19 -1.89
N ASN A 188 3.74 -18.90 -2.92
CA ASN A 188 2.42 -18.74 -3.52
C ASN A 188 1.94 -20.07 -4.15
N TYR A 189 0.79 -20.03 -4.83
CA TYR A 189 0.18 -21.23 -5.42
C TYR A 189 1.11 -22.05 -6.36
N LYS A 190 2.14 -21.45 -6.95
CA LYS A 190 3.09 -22.14 -7.83
C LYS A 190 4.03 -23.08 -7.08
N ASP A 191 4.16 -22.86 -5.78
CA ASP A 191 4.98 -23.70 -4.90
C ASP A 191 4.21 -24.93 -4.40
N LEU A 192 2.90 -25.01 -4.70
CA LEU A 192 2.06 -26.17 -4.42
C LEU A 192 2.38 -27.34 -5.38
N PRO A 193 2.09 -28.60 -4.99
CA PRO A 193 2.09 -29.73 -5.90
C PRO A 193 1.24 -29.46 -7.16
N GLU A 194 1.67 -29.94 -8.32
CA GLU A 194 1.05 -29.65 -9.63
C GLU A 194 -0.47 -29.91 -9.66
N ASN A 195 -0.92 -30.98 -9.02
CA ASN A 195 -2.35 -31.31 -8.91
C ASN A 195 -3.17 -30.33 -8.08
N LEU A 196 -2.56 -29.44 -7.31
CA LEU A 196 -3.20 -28.43 -6.49
C LEU A 196 -3.06 -27.02 -7.07
N GLN A 197 -2.15 -26.77 -7.99
CA GLN A 197 -1.93 -25.44 -8.59
C GLN A 197 -3.15 -24.92 -9.36
N ASN A 198 -3.96 -25.79 -9.92
CA ASN A 198 -5.12 -25.45 -10.75
C ASN A 198 -6.45 -25.27 -9.96
N THR A 199 -6.40 -25.35 -8.63
CA THR A 199 -7.61 -25.27 -7.79
C THR A 199 -8.27 -23.89 -7.80
N ARG A 200 -7.55 -22.84 -8.22
CA ARG A 200 -8.11 -21.48 -8.45
C ARG A 200 -7.44 -20.82 -9.65
N LYS A 201 -8.27 -20.26 -10.55
CA LYS A 201 -7.85 -19.58 -11.79
C LYS A 201 -7.27 -18.16 -11.58
N VAL A 202 -6.92 -17.76 -10.36
CA VAL A 202 -6.50 -16.38 -10.06
C VAL A 202 -5.02 -16.35 -9.70
N HIS A 203 -4.25 -15.59 -10.46
CA HIS A 203 -2.78 -15.48 -10.35
C HIS A 203 -2.25 -14.96 -8.98
N ILE A 204 -3.11 -14.45 -8.11
CA ILE A 204 -2.75 -13.89 -6.78
C ILE A 204 -3.20 -14.84 -5.65
N ALA A 205 -3.81 -15.99 -6.01
CA ALA A 205 -4.32 -16.92 -5.02
C ALA A 205 -3.18 -17.60 -4.23
N TRP A 206 -3.44 -17.87 -2.96
CA TRP A 206 -2.55 -18.63 -2.11
C TRP A 206 -1.16 -17.97 -1.92
N THR A 207 -1.10 -16.66 -1.69
CA THR A 207 0.16 -15.96 -1.41
C THR A 207 0.36 -15.85 0.10
N ARG A 208 1.48 -16.40 0.60
CA ARG A 208 1.89 -16.27 1.99
C ARG A 208 2.84 -15.10 2.15
N MET A 209 2.65 -14.29 3.19
CA MET A 209 3.59 -13.21 3.54
C MET A 209 4.96 -13.82 3.86
N ASN A 210 6.02 -13.08 3.53
CA ASN A 210 7.37 -13.48 3.90
C ASN A 210 7.73 -12.92 5.28
N SER A 211 8.07 -13.80 6.22
CA SER A 211 8.41 -13.41 7.59
C SER A 211 9.55 -12.40 7.67
N ASN A 212 10.54 -12.51 6.78
CA ASN A 212 11.78 -11.75 6.81
C ASN A 212 11.80 -10.56 5.81
N LYS A 213 10.63 -10.16 5.28
CA LYS A 213 10.50 -9.02 4.35
C LYS A 213 9.31 -8.15 4.75
N PRO A 214 9.31 -6.86 4.36
CA PRO A 214 8.09 -6.07 4.39
C PRO A 214 7.00 -6.75 3.57
N CYS A 215 5.76 -6.63 4.01
CA CYS A 215 4.62 -7.20 3.31
C CYS A 215 4.48 -6.59 1.91
N PHE A 216 3.94 -7.34 0.97
CA PHE A 216 3.44 -6.77 -0.28
C PHE A 216 2.23 -5.86 -0.02
N THR A 217 1.83 -5.07 -1.02
CA THR A 217 0.64 -4.21 -0.89
C THR A 217 -0.61 -5.08 -0.72
N ILE A 218 -1.24 -5.00 0.46
CA ILE A 218 -2.52 -5.66 0.75
C ILE A 218 -3.63 -4.84 0.11
N ASP A 219 -4.53 -5.50 -0.62
CA ASP A 219 -5.74 -4.92 -1.17
C ASP A 219 -6.99 -5.29 -0.33
N THR A 220 -8.08 -4.59 -0.54
CA THR A 220 -9.34 -4.80 0.18
C THR A 220 -10.28 -5.79 -0.51
N GLY A 221 -9.91 -6.27 -1.70
CA GLY A 221 -10.81 -7.03 -2.56
C GLY A 221 -10.67 -8.55 -2.50
N HIS A 222 -9.58 -9.05 -1.92
CA HIS A 222 -9.23 -10.46 -2.07
C HIS A 222 -8.66 -11.07 -0.80
N ASN A 223 -9.37 -12.04 -0.23
CA ASN A 223 -8.92 -12.89 0.88
C ASN A 223 -7.91 -13.95 0.41
N HIS A 224 -6.83 -13.52 -0.26
CA HIS A 224 -5.86 -14.44 -0.89
C HIS A 224 -4.47 -14.38 -0.25
N HIS A 225 -4.32 -13.56 0.77
CA HIS A 225 -3.05 -13.37 1.46
C HIS A 225 -3.12 -14.03 2.83
N PHE A 226 -2.14 -14.87 3.11
CA PHE A 226 -2.07 -15.61 4.36
C PHE A 226 -0.97 -15.06 5.27
N HIS A 227 -1.20 -15.18 6.55
CA HIS A 227 -0.18 -14.94 7.56
C HIS A 227 1.08 -15.75 7.25
N TYR A 228 2.27 -15.25 7.62
CA TYR A 228 3.53 -15.92 7.30
C TYR A 228 3.68 -17.28 8.00
N LYS A 229 2.99 -17.50 9.13
CA LYS A 229 3.06 -18.72 9.96
C LYS A 229 1.71 -19.43 10.08
N GLU A 230 0.66 -18.70 10.44
CA GLU A 230 -0.67 -19.26 10.70
C GLU A 230 -1.46 -19.58 9.41
N ASN A 231 -2.39 -20.57 9.49
CA ASN A 231 -3.17 -21.08 8.36
C ASN A 231 -4.66 -20.76 8.49
#